data_37fa9847cf3ad12bb3ea915046cc29d0
#
_entry.id   37fa9847cf3ad12bb3ea915046cc29d0
#
_cell.length_a   1.000
_cell.length_b   1.000
_cell.length_c   1.000
_cell.angle_alpha   90.00
_cell.angle_beta   90.00
_cell.angle_gamma   90.00
#
_symmetry.space_group_name_H-M   'P 1'
#
loop_
_entity.id
_entity.type
_entity.pdbx_description
1 polymer ?
#
loop_
_entity_poly.entity_id
_entity_poly.type
_entity_poly.pdbx_seq_one_letter_code
_entity_poly.pdbx_strand_id
1 'polypeptide(L)'
;RTVAILGDMFELGPKEHEMHRETGAFAADAGIDELICIGSLAEDIARGAMEVNPEMHVHYYETKTEFLENIDPLINTNDTILVKASHAMEFPEIVEVLKKR
;
A
#
# COMPACT_ATOMS: atom_id res chain seq x y z
N ARG A 1 -1.33 12.69 9.78
CA ARG A 1 -1.22 12.18 8.40
C ARG A 1 -1.66 10.73 8.35
N THR A 2 -2.41 10.35 7.34
CA THR A 2 -2.89 8.98 7.15
C THR A 2 -2.07 8.27 6.09
N VAL A 3 -1.49 7.13 6.44
CA VAL A 3 -0.66 6.33 5.54
C VAL A 3 -1.30 4.95 5.37
N ALA A 4 -1.50 4.52 4.14
CA ALA A 4 -1.98 3.17 3.86
C ALA A 4 -0.86 2.36 3.22
N ILE A 5 -0.56 1.21 3.80
CA ILE A 5 0.42 0.26 3.25
C ILE A 5 -0.37 -0.95 2.79
N LEU A 6 -0.52 -1.08 1.48
CA LEU A 6 -1.37 -2.08 0.87
C LEU A 6 -0.53 -3.05 0.03
N GLY A 7 -0.81 -4.33 0.18
CA GLY A 7 -0.13 -5.37 -0.56
C GLY A 7 -1.07 -6.18 -1.43
N ASP A 8 -0.51 -7.19 -2.07
CA ASP A 8 -1.28 -8.08 -2.95
C ASP A 8 -2.40 -8.79 -2.19
N MET A 9 -3.55 -8.86 -2.83
CA MET A 9 -4.67 -9.67 -2.35
C MET A 9 -4.80 -10.85 -3.29
N PHE A 10 -4.63 -12.07 -2.73
CA PHE A 10 -4.63 -13.29 -3.53
C PHE A 10 -6.00 -13.93 -3.59
N GLU A 11 -6.16 -14.89 -4.50
CA GLU A 11 -7.37 -15.70 -4.64
C GLU A 11 -8.63 -14.92 -5.03
N LEU A 12 -8.45 -13.78 -5.72
CA LEU A 12 -9.58 -12.99 -6.20
C LEU A 12 -10.12 -13.45 -7.56
N GLY A 13 -9.42 -14.39 -8.21
CA GLY A 13 -9.84 -14.93 -9.48
C GLY A 13 -9.53 -14.03 -10.67
N PRO A 14 -10.28 -14.17 -11.79
CA PRO A 14 -9.93 -13.47 -13.04
C PRO A 14 -10.05 -11.96 -12.99
N LYS A 15 -10.69 -11.41 -11.97
CA LYS A 15 -10.83 -9.95 -11.83
C LYS A 15 -9.81 -9.35 -10.88
N GLU A 16 -8.75 -10.06 -10.53
CA GLU A 16 -7.79 -9.59 -9.54
C GLU A 16 -7.18 -8.23 -9.86
N HIS A 17 -6.83 -7.99 -11.12
CA HIS A 17 -6.27 -6.69 -11.52
C HIS A 17 -7.28 -5.56 -11.36
N GLU A 18 -8.51 -5.80 -11.81
CA GLU A 18 -9.58 -4.82 -11.69
C GLU A 18 -9.88 -4.48 -10.23
N MET A 19 -9.91 -5.50 -9.37
CA MET A 19 -10.20 -5.31 -7.95
C MET A 19 -9.08 -4.54 -7.23
N HIS A 20 -7.83 -4.79 -7.61
CA HIS A 20 -6.72 -4.00 -7.07
C HIS A 20 -6.80 -2.54 -7.52
N ARG A 21 -7.15 -2.31 -8.77
CA ARG A 21 -7.32 -0.94 -9.29
C ARG A 21 -8.43 -0.20 -8.55
N GLU A 22 -9.55 -0.86 -8.30
CA GLU A 22 -10.66 -0.29 -7.53
C GLU A 22 -10.25 0.05 -6.10
N THR A 23 -9.42 -0.78 -5.49
CA THR A 23 -8.91 -0.52 -4.14
C THR A 23 -8.08 0.76 -4.12
N GLY A 24 -7.24 0.97 -5.13
CA GLY A 24 -6.46 2.20 -5.25
C GLY A 24 -7.33 3.43 -5.44
N ALA A 25 -8.33 3.32 -6.30
CA ALA A 25 -9.28 4.41 -6.52
C ALA A 25 -10.01 4.77 -5.23
N PHE A 26 -10.41 3.76 -4.46
CA PHE A 26 -11.07 3.98 -3.17
C PHE A 26 -10.14 4.70 -2.19
N ALA A 27 -8.87 4.31 -2.14
CA ALA A 27 -7.90 4.96 -1.26
C ALA A 27 -7.73 6.44 -1.59
N ALA A 28 -7.69 6.77 -2.89
CA ALA A 28 -7.58 8.16 -3.33
C ALA A 28 -8.82 8.95 -2.92
N ASP A 29 -10.01 8.38 -3.10
CA ASP A 29 -11.27 9.02 -2.69
C ASP A 29 -11.37 9.19 -1.17
N ALA A 30 -10.79 8.28 -0.41
CA ALA A 30 -10.86 8.32 1.05
C ALA A 30 -9.94 9.38 1.67
N GLY A 31 -9.11 10.04 0.87
CA GLY A 31 -8.24 11.09 1.35
C GLY A 31 -7.01 10.59 2.09
N ILE A 32 -6.51 9.41 1.73
CA ILE A 32 -5.25 8.91 2.25
C ILE A 32 -4.13 9.84 1.81
N ASP A 33 -3.28 10.26 2.75
CA ASP A 33 -2.20 11.21 2.46
C ASP A 33 -1.02 10.57 1.74
N GLU A 34 -0.63 9.37 2.18
CA GLU A 34 0.44 8.61 1.55
C GLU A 34 -0.04 7.19 1.30
N LEU A 35 0.12 6.72 0.07
CA LEU A 35 -0.22 5.35 -0.29
C LEU A 35 1.05 4.59 -0.65
N ILE A 36 1.29 3.47 0.02
CA ILE A 36 2.44 2.62 -0.22
C ILE A 36 1.91 1.27 -0.69
N CYS A 37 2.32 0.87 -1.89
CA CYS A 37 1.86 -0.35 -2.54
C CYS A 37 3.02 -1.33 -2.68
N ILE A 38 2.85 -2.55 -2.20
CA ILE A 38 3.92 -3.56 -2.18
C ILE A 38 3.44 -4.85 -2.83
N GLY A 39 4.12 -5.28 -3.86
CA GLY A 39 3.83 -6.53 -4.56
C GLY A 39 3.46 -6.32 -6.01
N SER A 40 3.50 -7.40 -6.81
CA SER A 40 3.24 -7.28 -8.25
C SER A 40 1.80 -6.89 -8.57
N LEU A 41 0.82 -7.39 -7.84
CA LEU A 41 -0.58 -7.02 -8.03
C LEU A 41 -0.86 -5.63 -7.47
N ALA A 42 -0.14 -5.23 -6.45
CA ALA A 42 -0.31 -3.91 -5.84
C ALA A 42 0.09 -2.76 -6.77
N GLU A 43 0.78 -3.05 -7.89
CA GLU A 43 1.01 -2.05 -8.93
C GLU A 43 -0.32 -1.51 -9.45
N ASP A 44 -1.34 -2.38 -9.57
CA ASP A 44 -2.67 -1.96 -10.01
C ASP A 44 -3.35 -1.05 -8.97
N ILE A 45 -3.07 -1.25 -7.68
CA ILE A 45 -3.56 -0.36 -6.63
C ILE A 45 -2.99 1.04 -6.86
N ALA A 46 -1.68 1.13 -7.10
CA ALA A 46 -1.01 2.40 -7.37
C ALA A 46 -1.60 3.09 -8.60
N ARG A 47 -1.82 2.34 -9.67
CA ARG A 47 -2.41 2.88 -10.91
C ARG A 47 -3.82 3.41 -10.68
N GLY A 48 -4.65 2.65 -9.97
CA GLY A 48 -6.02 3.07 -9.69
C GLY A 48 -6.08 4.36 -8.88
N ALA A 49 -5.21 4.49 -7.89
CA ALA A 49 -5.13 5.71 -7.09
C ALA A 49 -4.72 6.90 -7.95
N MET A 50 -3.71 6.74 -8.79
CA MET A 50 -3.21 7.82 -9.63
C MET A 50 -4.20 8.23 -10.73
N GLU A 51 -5.05 7.31 -11.19
CA GLU A 51 -6.11 7.65 -12.15
C GLU A 51 -7.15 8.58 -11.52
N VAL A 52 -7.44 8.41 -10.24
CA VAL A 52 -8.41 9.24 -9.51
C VAL A 52 -7.79 10.56 -9.06
N ASN A 53 -6.55 10.50 -8.56
CA ASN A 53 -5.85 11.67 -8.08
C ASN A 53 -4.38 11.64 -8.50
N PRO A 54 -4.04 12.23 -9.66
CA PRO A 54 -2.66 12.22 -10.15
C PRO A 54 -1.64 12.91 -9.24
N GLU A 55 -2.11 13.74 -8.32
CA GLU A 55 -1.23 14.46 -7.39
C GLU A 55 -1.03 13.73 -6.07
N MET A 56 -1.68 12.58 -5.87
CA MET A 56 -1.55 11.80 -4.65
C MET A 56 -0.12 11.27 -4.52
N HIS A 57 0.39 11.25 -3.30
CA HIS A 57 1.69 10.65 -3.00
C HIS A 57 1.56 9.13 -2.99
N VAL A 58 2.05 8.49 -4.04
CA VAL A 58 2.00 7.03 -4.20
C VAL A 58 3.42 6.50 -4.34
N HIS A 59 3.73 5.48 -3.54
CA HIS A 59 5.02 4.81 -3.57
C HIS A 59 4.78 3.33 -3.89
N TYR A 60 5.57 2.80 -4.81
CA TYR A 60 5.45 1.41 -5.20
C TYR A 60 6.76 0.66 -4.96
N TYR A 61 6.66 -0.52 -4.36
CA TYR A 61 7.78 -1.44 -4.16
C TYR A 61 7.37 -2.82 -4.61
N GLU A 62 8.22 -3.48 -5.36
CA GLU A 62 7.93 -4.83 -5.82
C GLU A 62 7.94 -5.83 -4.67
N THR A 63 8.81 -5.62 -3.67
CA THR A 63 8.94 -6.52 -2.54
C THR A 63 8.86 -5.78 -1.20
N LYS A 64 8.48 -6.53 -0.18
CA LYS A 64 8.46 -6.04 1.20
C LYS A 64 9.86 -5.62 1.65
N THR A 65 10.88 -6.36 1.24
CA THR A 65 12.28 -6.05 1.57
C THR A 65 12.68 -4.68 1.07
N GLU A 66 12.34 -4.35 -0.19
CA GLU A 66 12.63 -3.03 -0.74
C GLU A 66 11.97 -1.92 0.06
N PHE A 67 10.70 -2.14 0.45
CA PHE A 67 9.99 -1.16 1.26
C PHE A 67 10.69 -0.96 2.61
N LEU A 68 11.05 -2.04 3.30
CA LEU A 68 11.67 -1.96 4.61
C LEU A 68 13.03 -1.25 4.58
N GLU A 69 13.76 -1.38 3.48
CA GLU A 69 15.03 -0.67 3.30
C GLU A 69 14.84 0.83 3.11
N ASN A 70 13.64 1.27 2.75
CA ASN A 70 13.34 2.67 2.47
C ASN A 70 12.31 3.29 3.43
N ILE A 71 12.00 2.60 4.50
CA ILE A 71 10.88 2.97 5.38
C ILE A 71 11.09 4.31 6.11
N ASP A 72 12.31 4.65 6.50
CA ASP A 72 12.56 5.80 7.36
C ASP A 72 12.03 7.13 6.83
N PRO A 73 12.32 7.51 5.58
CA PRO A 73 11.80 8.80 5.08
C PRO A 73 10.30 8.79 4.78
N LEU A 74 9.68 7.60 4.69
CA LEU A 74 8.28 7.49 4.31
C LEU A 74 7.30 7.63 5.46
N ILE A 75 7.72 7.31 6.67
CA ILE A 75 6.84 7.24 7.84
C ILE A 75 7.28 8.23 8.90
N ASN A 76 6.34 9.03 9.38
CA ASN A 76 6.57 10.02 10.43
C ASN A 76 5.99 9.55 11.75
N THR A 77 6.49 10.12 12.86
CA THR A 77 6.16 9.68 14.22
C THR A 77 4.66 9.68 14.53
N ASN A 78 3.90 10.63 14.08
CA ASN A 78 2.48 10.73 14.42
C ASN A 78 1.55 10.27 13.30
N ASP A 79 2.05 9.48 12.37
CA ASP A 79 1.21 8.95 11.29
C ASP A 79 0.21 7.92 11.81
N THR A 80 -0.98 7.95 11.25
CA THR A 80 -1.96 6.89 11.41
C THR A 80 -1.75 5.92 10.25
N ILE A 81 -1.43 4.67 10.55
CA ILE A 81 -1.01 3.71 9.52
C ILE A 81 -1.99 2.54 9.42
N LEU A 82 -2.53 2.35 8.22
CA LEU A 82 -3.33 1.18 7.88
C LEU A 82 -2.45 0.20 7.10
N VAL A 83 -2.37 -1.04 7.57
CA VAL A 83 -1.58 -2.07 6.88
C VAL A 83 -2.52 -3.20 6.48
N LYS A 84 -2.58 -3.53 5.20
CA LYS A 84 -3.49 -4.55 4.70
C LYS A 84 -2.94 -5.29 3.48
N ALA A 85 -3.01 -6.63 3.53
CA ALA A 85 -2.64 -7.51 2.44
C ALA A 85 -3.11 -8.93 2.72
N SER A 86 -2.99 -9.82 1.74
CA SER A 86 -3.22 -11.25 1.96
C SER A 86 -2.24 -11.80 2.99
N HIS A 87 -2.70 -12.76 3.78
CA HIS A 87 -1.90 -13.36 4.85
C HIS A 87 -0.53 -13.86 4.36
N ALA A 88 -0.49 -14.40 3.14
CA ALA A 88 0.75 -14.92 2.55
C ALA A 88 1.82 -13.85 2.34
N MET A 89 1.47 -12.57 2.36
CA MET A 89 2.44 -11.47 2.25
C MET A 89 3.21 -11.23 3.56
N GLU A 90 2.75 -11.80 4.66
CA GLU A 90 3.39 -11.68 5.97
C GLU A 90 3.61 -10.22 6.42
N PHE A 91 2.65 -9.37 6.18
CA PHE A 91 2.70 -7.97 6.57
C PHE A 91 2.73 -7.70 8.09
N PRO A 92 2.36 -8.63 8.98
CA PRO A 92 2.65 -8.44 10.40
C PRO A 92 4.11 -8.11 10.69
N GLU A 93 5.04 -8.56 9.83
CA GLU A 93 6.45 -8.18 9.93
C GLU A 93 6.64 -6.67 9.81
N ILE A 94 5.89 -6.03 8.90
CA ILE A 94 5.92 -4.58 8.74
C ILE A 94 5.44 -3.90 10.02
N VAL A 95 4.36 -4.40 10.60
CA VAL A 95 3.80 -3.85 11.84
C VAL A 95 4.83 -3.92 12.97
N GLU A 96 5.56 -5.03 13.07
CA GLU A 96 6.60 -5.18 14.08
C GLU A 96 7.73 -4.16 13.89
N VAL A 97 8.16 -3.93 12.65
CA VAL A 97 9.19 -2.93 12.36
C VAL A 97 8.70 -1.54 12.76
N LEU A 98 7.45 -1.21 12.44
CA LEU A 98 6.87 0.09 12.78
C LEU A 98 6.77 0.30 14.29
N LYS A 99 6.45 -0.74 15.05
CA LYS A 99 6.35 -0.65 16.50
C LYS A 99 7.70 -0.38 17.18
N LYS A 100 8.78 -0.79 16.53
CA LYS A 100 10.13 -0.63 17.09
C LYS A 100 10.78 0.71 16.74
N ARG A 101 10.11 1.49 15.96
CA ARG A 101 10.58 2.83 15.63
C ARG A 101 10.22 3.81 16.76
#